data_4819570a0cae76cc7450a2f2a86f32dd
#
_entry.id   4819570a0cae76cc7450a2f2a86f32dd
#
_cell.length_a   1.000
_cell.length_b   1.000
_cell.length_c   1.000
_cell.angle_alpha   90.00
_cell.angle_beta   90.00
_cell.angle_gamma   90.00
#
_symmetry.space_group_name_H-M   'P 1'
#
loop_
_entity.id
_entity.type
_entity.pdbx_description
1 polymer ?
#
loop_
_entity_poly.entity_id
_entity_poly.type
_entity_poly.pdbx_seq_one_letter_code
_entity_poly.pdbx_strand_id
1 'polypeptide(L)'
;LAQYYLNNKRQRTQINESIRNFFAPRKDINPTHTHMLLSALPIRSYWTTNYDRLIEKTFELRGVSCRAHFSDENLSISTDNAQIILHKMHGDVENPNSAIIAKEDYEKYDDTHEMMLAKFKGEMCSKTFLFLGYSFSDPNIHHILARIRKVFDKHAKQHYCIMKRVTKRENGKKTKDYEYKLIKQNHQILDFKNYGVNVILVDDYSEINDILSEIKRRVYMKNVFICGAYEDETVNKDKIAQLGTTLATWLVERGFKIFSG
;
A
#
# COMPACT_ATOMS: atom_id res chain seq x y z
N LEU A 1 20.20 -15.97 8.35
CA LEU A 1 20.62 -15.87 9.76
C LEU A 1 19.61 -16.52 10.69
N ALA A 2 18.30 -16.16 10.64
CA ALA A 2 17.29 -16.72 11.53
C ALA A 2 17.22 -18.26 11.45
N GLN A 3 17.19 -18.85 10.25
CA GLN A 3 17.21 -20.30 10.06
C GLN A 3 18.48 -20.95 10.62
N TYR A 4 19.64 -20.33 10.40
CA TYR A 4 20.90 -20.83 10.97
C TYR A 4 20.85 -20.86 12.50
N TYR A 5 20.30 -19.83 13.12
CA TYR A 5 20.12 -19.75 14.56
C TYR A 5 19.18 -20.87 15.06
N LEU A 6 18.04 -21.09 14.40
CA LEU A 6 17.09 -22.15 14.75
C LEU A 6 17.70 -23.54 14.62
N ASN A 7 18.48 -23.79 13.58
CA ASN A 7 19.16 -25.08 13.39
C ASN A 7 20.16 -25.37 14.51
N ASN A 8 20.81 -24.36 15.07
CA ASN A 8 21.80 -24.53 16.13
C ASN A 8 21.20 -24.54 17.53
N LYS A 9 20.26 -23.66 17.82
CA LYS A 9 19.70 -23.44 19.17
C LYS A 9 18.34 -24.09 19.39
N ARG A 10 17.62 -24.43 18.31
CA ARG A 10 16.26 -25.01 18.32
C ARG A 10 15.24 -24.22 19.16
N GLN A 11 15.50 -22.95 19.41
CA GLN A 11 14.68 -22.09 20.26
C GLN A 11 14.28 -20.83 19.50
N ARG A 12 12.99 -20.63 19.32
CA ARG A 12 12.44 -19.43 18.66
C ARG A 12 12.36 -18.22 19.60
N THR A 13 12.38 -18.45 20.92
CA THR A 13 12.17 -17.41 21.94
C THR A 13 13.09 -16.20 21.75
N GLN A 14 14.39 -16.43 21.54
CA GLN A 14 15.35 -15.33 21.36
C GLN A 14 15.16 -14.55 20.05
N ILE A 15 14.70 -15.22 18.99
CA ILE A 15 14.32 -14.54 17.74
C ILE A 15 13.11 -13.65 18.00
N ASN A 16 12.10 -14.16 18.68
CA ASN A 16 10.89 -13.41 19.03
C ASN A 16 11.19 -12.21 19.94
N GLU A 17 12.08 -12.37 20.92
CA GLU A 17 12.57 -11.27 21.75
C GLU A 17 13.34 -10.23 20.91
N SER A 18 14.15 -10.67 19.97
CA SER A 18 14.88 -9.78 19.07
C SER A 18 13.92 -8.99 18.16
N ILE A 19 12.89 -9.64 17.62
CA ILE A 19 11.83 -8.97 16.84
C ILE A 19 11.14 -7.92 17.72
N ARG A 20 10.69 -8.34 18.90
CA ARG A 20 10.01 -7.42 19.84
C ARG A 20 10.89 -6.22 20.20
N ASN A 21 12.16 -6.46 20.57
CA ASN A 21 13.08 -5.39 20.98
C ASN A 21 13.46 -4.46 19.84
N PHE A 22 13.60 -4.99 18.61
CA PHE A 22 13.97 -4.19 17.45
C PHE A 22 12.81 -3.36 16.91
N PHE A 23 11.60 -3.95 16.84
CA PHE A 23 10.41 -3.32 16.28
C PHE A 23 9.45 -2.77 17.35
N ALA A 24 9.76 -2.95 18.65
CA ALA A 24 8.97 -2.36 19.72
C ALA A 24 8.79 -0.86 19.48
N PRO A 25 7.60 -0.32 19.78
CA PRO A 25 7.35 1.09 19.56
C PRO A 25 8.32 1.92 20.40
N ARG A 26 9.39 2.36 19.77
CA ARG A 26 10.24 3.38 20.35
C ARG A 26 9.46 4.69 20.36
N LYS A 27 9.49 5.41 21.48
CA LYS A 27 8.75 6.68 21.63
C LYS A 27 9.17 7.74 20.60
N ASP A 28 10.36 7.59 20.03
CA ASP A 28 10.98 8.48 19.04
C ASP A 28 10.66 8.09 17.58
N ILE A 29 10.13 6.90 17.33
CA ILE A 29 9.74 6.47 15.97
C ILE A 29 8.28 6.85 15.70
N ASN A 30 8.11 7.81 14.81
CA ASN A 30 6.80 8.31 14.39
C ASN A 30 6.55 7.97 12.91
N PRO A 31 5.28 7.88 12.50
CA PRO A 31 4.93 7.79 11.09
C PRO A 31 5.58 8.90 10.27
N THR A 32 6.12 8.55 9.12
CA THR A 32 6.71 9.52 8.19
C THR A 32 5.63 10.30 7.44
N HIS A 33 6.03 11.34 6.71
CA HIS A 33 5.13 12.09 5.85
C HIS A 33 4.45 11.19 4.80
N THR A 34 5.16 10.19 4.26
CA THR A 34 4.60 9.19 3.35
C THR A 34 3.44 8.41 3.97
N HIS A 35 3.56 7.99 5.24
CA HIS A 35 2.46 7.32 5.96
C HIS A 35 1.24 8.24 6.10
N MET A 36 1.47 9.51 6.41
CA MET A 36 0.38 10.49 6.53
C MET A 36 -0.34 10.73 5.20
N LEU A 37 0.41 10.81 4.10
CA LEU A 37 -0.17 10.96 2.76
C LEU A 37 -0.97 9.72 2.35
N LEU A 38 -0.42 8.51 2.57
CA LEU A 38 -1.12 7.25 2.30
C LEU A 38 -2.43 7.14 3.06
N SER A 39 -2.41 7.46 4.37
CA SER A 39 -3.61 7.41 5.20
C SER A 39 -4.66 8.45 4.83
N ALA A 40 -4.28 9.49 4.06
CA ALA A 40 -5.20 10.51 3.57
C ALA A 40 -5.89 10.11 2.26
N LEU A 41 -5.49 9.03 1.61
CA LEU A 41 -6.15 8.51 0.41
C LEU A 41 -7.39 7.69 0.78
N PRO A 42 -8.42 7.60 -0.09
CA PRO A 42 -9.63 6.81 0.16
C PRO A 42 -9.37 5.31 -0.08
N ILE A 43 -8.35 4.77 0.58
CA ILE A 43 -7.95 3.36 0.52
C ILE A 43 -8.40 2.69 1.80
N ARG A 44 -9.12 1.59 1.70
CA ARG A 44 -9.64 0.84 2.85
C ARG A 44 -8.85 -0.42 3.18
N SER A 45 -8.04 -0.93 2.26
CA SER A 45 -7.30 -2.18 2.43
C SER A 45 -5.81 -1.91 2.20
N TYR A 46 -5.02 -2.25 3.20
CA TYR A 46 -3.56 -2.12 3.19
C TYR A 46 -2.95 -3.50 3.41
N TRP A 47 -1.83 -3.75 2.72
CA TRP A 47 -1.05 -4.97 2.83
C TRP A 47 0.39 -4.62 3.15
N THR A 48 0.99 -5.29 4.12
CA THR A 48 2.39 -5.07 4.48
C THR A 48 3.08 -6.37 4.87
N THR A 49 4.38 -6.42 4.64
CA THR A 49 5.27 -7.46 5.15
C THR A 49 6.04 -7.02 6.39
N ASN A 50 5.85 -5.76 6.82
CA ASN A 50 6.52 -5.21 8.00
C ASN A 50 5.86 -5.69 9.30
N TYR A 51 6.67 -5.88 10.34
CA TYR A 51 6.20 -6.25 11.68
C TYR A 51 5.79 -5.06 12.53
N ASP A 52 6.31 -3.83 12.22
CA ASP A 52 6.07 -2.63 13.01
C ASP A 52 4.61 -2.16 12.96
N ARG A 53 4.28 -1.15 13.76
CA ARG A 53 2.93 -0.60 13.88
C ARG A 53 2.82 0.85 13.37
N LEU A 54 3.65 1.24 12.42
CA LEU A 54 3.64 2.62 11.92
C LEU A 54 2.36 2.95 11.13
N ILE A 55 1.81 1.98 10.41
CA ILE A 55 0.56 2.17 9.66
C ILE A 55 -0.61 2.31 10.65
N GLU A 56 -0.73 1.43 11.64
CA GLU A 56 -1.77 1.49 12.67
C GLU A 56 -1.68 2.82 13.43
N LYS A 57 -0.48 3.19 13.89
CA LYS A 57 -0.24 4.46 14.59
C LYS A 57 -0.64 5.67 13.74
N THR A 58 -0.44 5.60 12.42
CA THR A 58 -0.85 6.67 11.50
C THR A 58 -2.36 6.88 11.51
N PHE A 59 -3.14 5.80 11.46
CA PHE A 59 -4.59 5.87 11.50
C PHE A 59 -5.11 6.28 12.88
N GLU A 60 -4.48 5.79 13.94
CA GLU A 60 -4.77 6.19 15.32
C GLU A 60 -4.62 7.71 15.52
N LEU A 61 -3.51 8.30 15.05
CA LEU A 61 -3.26 9.74 15.08
C LEU A 61 -4.31 10.55 14.30
N ARG A 62 -5.01 9.93 13.36
CA ARG A 62 -6.10 10.54 12.59
C ARG A 62 -7.50 10.25 13.16
N GLY A 63 -7.59 9.54 14.26
CA GLY A 63 -8.87 9.11 14.82
C GLY A 63 -9.65 8.13 13.92
N VAL A 64 -8.95 7.39 13.06
CA VAL A 64 -9.54 6.44 12.11
C VAL A 64 -9.35 5.02 12.63
N SER A 65 -10.43 4.25 12.73
CA SER A 65 -10.38 2.86 13.18
C SER A 65 -9.66 1.99 12.15
N CYS A 66 -8.55 1.39 12.57
CA CYS A 66 -7.74 0.46 11.78
C CYS A 66 -7.67 -0.89 12.48
N ARG A 67 -8.03 -1.96 11.76
CA ARG A 67 -7.91 -3.33 12.26
C ARG A 67 -6.80 -4.06 11.52
N ALA A 68 -5.84 -4.60 12.26
CA ALA A 68 -4.77 -5.42 11.72
C ALA A 68 -5.14 -6.91 11.76
N HIS A 69 -4.90 -7.62 10.65
CA HIS A 69 -4.96 -9.06 10.52
C HIS A 69 -3.56 -9.59 10.22
N PHE A 70 -3.08 -10.53 11.02
CA PHE A 70 -1.73 -11.10 10.91
C PHE A 70 -1.71 -12.63 10.96
N SER A 71 -2.88 -13.28 11.02
CA SER A 71 -3.06 -14.73 10.92
C SER A 71 -4.43 -15.06 10.31
N ASP A 72 -4.62 -16.28 9.88
CA ASP A 72 -5.91 -16.75 9.33
C ASP A 72 -7.03 -16.69 10.38
N GLU A 73 -6.72 -16.96 11.65
CA GLU A 73 -7.68 -16.85 12.76
C GLU A 73 -8.21 -15.43 12.92
N ASN A 74 -7.35 -14.42 12.73
CA ASN A 74 -7.76 -13.02 12.82
C ASN A 74 -8.69 -12.59 11.68
N LEU A 75 -8.64 -13.26 10.51
CA LEU A 75 -9.54 -12.95 9.39
C LEU A 75 -11.00 -13.27 9.70
N SER A 76 -11.28 -14.21 10.60
CA SER A 76 -12.63 -14.58 11.02
C SER A 76 -13.29 -13.54 11.95
N ILE A 77 -12.51 -12.62 12.51
CA ILE A 77 -13.02 -11.59 13.42
C ILE A 77 -13.76 -10.53 12.61
N SER A 78 -15.00 -10.21 13.01
CA SER A 78 -15.80 -9.19 12.35
C SER A 78 -15.06 -7.85 12.23
N THR A 79 -15.17 -7.22 11.07
CA THR A 79 -14.58 -5.92 10.73
C THR A 79 -15.62 -4.80 10.66
N ASP A 80 -16.85 -5.05 11.14
CA ASP A 80 -18.02 -4.17 10.92
C ASP A 80 -17.79 -2.71 11.33
N ASN A 81 -16.98 -2.49 12.35
CA ASN A 81 -16.65 -1.15 12.85
C ASN A 81 -15.30 -0.61 12.38
N ALA A 82 -14.55 -1.37 11.56
CA ALA A 82 -13.25 -0.92 11.08
C ALA A 82 -13.39 -0.15 9.76
N GLN A 83 -12.86 1.07 9.74
CA GLN A 83 -12.80 1.88 8.52
C GLN A 83 -11.67 1.42 7.60
N ILE A 84 -10.58 0.92 8.19
CA ILE A 84 -9.37 0.46 7.52
C ILE A 84 -9.05 -0.96 7.95
N ILE A 85 -8.72 -1.79 6.97
CA ILE A 85 -8.21 -3.14 7.18
C ILE A 85 -6.74 -3.18 6.75
N LEU A 86 -5.88 -3.59 7.68
CA LEU A 86 -4.46 -3.79 7.45
C LEU A 86 -4.13 -5.28 7.52
N HIS A 87 -3.61 -5.84 6.44
CA HIS A 87 -3.15 -7.22 6.39
C HIS A 87 -1.63 -7.26 6.54
N LYS A 88 -1.14 -7.91 7.60
CA LYS A 88 0.29 -8.08 7.91
C LYS A 88 0.71 -9.50 7.56
N MET A 89 1.19 -9.68 6.33
CA MET A 89 1.48 -11.00 5.77
C MET A 89 2.58 -11.77 6.51
N HIS A 90 3.51 -11.06 7.13
CA HIS A 90 4.63 -11.69 7.84
C HIS A 90 4.51 -11.66 9.36
N GLY A 91 3.30 -11.37 9.87
CA GLY A 91 3.05 -11.33 11.31
C GLY A 91 3.17 -9.92 11.92
N ASP A 92 3.08 -9.86 13.24
CA ASP A 92 3.01 -8.62 14.01
C ASP A 92 4.00 -8.62 15.18
N VAL A 93 4.57 -7.44 15.50
CA VAL A 93 5.53 -7.28 16.61
C VAL A 93 4.90 -7.57 17.97
N GLU A 94 3.60 -7.35 18.15
CA GLU A 94 2.90 -7.68 19.40
C GLU A 94 2.65 -9.18 19.55
N ASN A 95 2.65 -9.92 18.42
CA ASN A 95 2.58 -11.37 18.39
C ASN A 95 3.78 -11.98 17.63
N PRO A 96 5.01 -11.95 18.19
CA PRO A 96 6.22 -12.39 17.48
C PRO A 96 6.23 -13.87 17.10
N ASN A 97 5.34 -14.69 17.69
CA ASN A 97 5.17 -16.09 17.28
C ASN A 97 4.60 -16.23 15.88
N SER A 98 3.86 -15.22 15.40
CA SER A 98 3.32 -15.17 14.04
C SER A 98 4.34 -14.70 12.98
N ALA A 99 5.56 -14.32 13.39
CA ALA A 99 6.54 -13.74 12.49
C ALA A 99 7.09 -14.76 11.49
N ILE A 100 7.02 -14.41 10.21
CA ILE A 100 7.60 -15.18 9.08
C ILE A 100 9.01 -14.63 8.84
N ILE A 101 10.04 -15.32 9.33
CA ILE A 101 11.42 -14.84 9.29
C ILE A 101 12.44 -15.94 8.94
N ALA A 102 12.17 -17.19 9.30
CA ALA A 102 13.03 -18.31 9.00
C ALA A 102 12.59 -19.01 7.71
N LYS A 103 13.49 -19.72 7.06
CA LYS A 103 13.21 -20.44 5.81
C LYS A 103 12.03 -21.41 5.96
N GLU A 104 11.97 -22.14 7.09
CA GLU A 104 10.87 -23.06 7.38
C GLU A 104 9.52 -22.36 7.56
N ASP A 105 9.48 -21.09 7.99
CA ASP A 105 8.24 -20.31 8.06
C ASP A 105 7.69 -20.05 6.64
N TYR A 106 8.58 -19.72 5.70
CA TYR A 106 8.20 -19.53 4.29
C TYR A 106 7.78 -20.85 3.62
N GLU A 107 8.42 -21.96 3.95
CA GLU A 107 8.09 -23.29 3.40
C GLU A 107 6.70 -23.77 3.84
N LYS A 108 6.27 -23.39 5.05
CA LYS A 108 4.95 -23.72 5.61
C LYS A 108 3.90 -22.64 5.36
N TYR A 109 4.27 -21.54 4.69
CA TYR A 109 3.41 -20.36 4.57
C TYR A 109 2.08 -20.65 3.89
N ASP A 110 2.08 -21.44 2.81
CA ASP A 110 0.87 -21.79 2.06
C ASP A 110 -0.14 -22.56 2.93
N ASP A 111 0.36 -23.39 3.87
CA ASP A 111 -0.50 -24.17 4.76
C ASP A 111 -1.01 -23.35 5.96
N THR A 112 -0.17 -22.44 6.48
CA THR A 112 -0.47 -21.69 7.71
C THR A 112 -1.18 -20.35 7.46
N HIS A 113 -1.20 -19.88 6.19
CA HIS A 113 -1.78 -18.59 5.79
C HIS A 113 -2.66 -18.74 4.53
N GLU A 114 -3.33 -19.89 4.38
CA GLU A 114 -4.14 -20.20 3.21
C GLU A 114 -5.24 -19.16 2.97
N MET A 115 -5.96 -18.77 4.03
CA MET A 115 -7.05 -17.80 3.95
C MET A 115 -6.54 -16.39 3.65
N MET A 116 -5.41 -16.00 4.24
CA MET A 116 -4.73 -14.74 3.96
C MET A 116 -4.29 -14.66 2.49
N LEU A 117 -3.71 -15.74 1.97
CA LEU A 117 -3.32 -15.85 0.56
C LEU A 117 -4.52 -15.82 -0.37
N ALA A 118 -5.61 -16.53 -0.04
CA ALA A 118 -6.84 -16.53 -0.83
C ALA A 118 -7.43 -15.10 -0.93
N LYS A 119 -7.47 -14.38 0.21
CA LYS A 119 -7.92 -13.00 0.26
C LYS A 119 -7.02 -12.07 -0.55
N PHE A 120 -5.71 -12.19 -0.42
CA PHE A 120 -4.74 -11.40 -1.20
C PHE A 120 -4.93 -11.63 -2.70
N LYS A 121 -5.04 -12.89 -3.14
CA LYS A 121 -5.33 -13.25 -4.55
C LYS A 121 -6.63 -12.61 -5.03
N GLY A 122 -7.71 -12.69 -4.26
CA GLY A 122 -9.00 -12.09 -4.60
C GLY A 122 -8.92 -10.56 -4.74
N GLU A 123 -8.22 -9.88 -3.85
CA GLU A 123 -8.01 -8.43 -3.95
C GLU A 123 -7.12 -8.06 -5.14
N MET A 124 -6.05 -8.81 -5.42
CA MET A 124 -5.20 -8.59 -6.60
C MET A 124 -5.97 -8.75 -7.92
N CYS A 125 -6.95 -9.66 -7.98
CA CYS A 125 -7.80 -9.81 -9.17
C CYS A 125 -8.78 -8.65 -9.36
N SER A 126 -9.28 -8.07 -8.27
CA SER A 126 -10.38 -7.10 -8.28
C SER A 126 -9.95 -5.64 -8.14
N LYS A 127 -8.79 -5.37 -7.54
CA LYS A 127 -8.27 -4.04 -7.21
C LYS A 127 -6.93 -3.77 -7.90
N THR A 128 -6.63 -2.49 -8.13
CA THR A 128 -5.28 -2.05 -8.52
C THR A 128 -4.43 -1.87 -7.26
N PHE A 129 -3.26 -2.47 -7.25
CA PHE A 129 -2.29 -2.32 -6.17
C PHE A 129 -1.22 -1.31 -6.54
N LEU A 130 -0.81 -0.51 -5.54
CA LEU A 130 0.38 0.31 -5.56
C LEU A 130 1.39 -0.26 -4.56
N PHE A 131 2.50 -0.79 -5.07
CA PHE A 131 3.59 -1.32 -4.25
C PHE A 131 4.59 -0.23 -3.93
N LEU A 132 4.83 0.00 -2.64
CA LEU A 132 5.77 0.98 -2.11
C LEU A 132 6.81 0.31 -1.22
N GLY A 133 8.10 0.58 -1.47
CA GLY A 133 9.21 0.02 -0.70
C GLY A 133 9.32 -1.49 -0.78
N TYR A 134 8.68 -2.12 -1.75
CA TYR A 134 8.64 -3.56 -1.91
C TYR A 134 9.68 -4.03 -2.93
N SER A 135 10.55 -4.96 -2.53
CA SER A 135 11.66 -5.44 -3.38
C SER A 135 11.26 -6.53 -4.37
N PHE A 136 10.05 -7.08 -4.25
CA PHE A 136 9.60 -8.28 -4.98
C PHE A 136 10.54 -9.49 -4.84
N SER A 137 11.32 -9.52 -3.77
CA SER A 137 12.15 -10.68 -3.42
C SER A 137 11.37 -11.76 -2.65
N ASP A 138 10.13 -11.47 -2.25
CA ASP A 138 9.24 -12.42 -1.59
C ASP A 138 8.71 -13.44 -2.62
N PRO A 139 9.07 -14.73 -2.49
CA PRO A 139 8.65 -15.76 -3.43
C PRO A 139 7.13 -15.92 -3.51
N ASN A 140 6.42 -15.73 -2.40
CA ASN A 140 4.97 -15.90 -2.33
C ASN A 140 4.25 -14.90 -3.22
N ILE A 141 4.63 -13.62 -3.18
CA ILE A 141 4.01 -12.59 -4.01
C ILE A 141 4.34 -12.80 -5.50
N HIS A 142 5.57 -13.16 -5.80
CA HIS A 142 5.99 -13.47 -7.17
C HIS A 142 5.15 -14.63 -7.76
N HIS A 143 4.96 -15.68 -6.99
CA HIS A 143 4.16 -16.84 -7.37
C HIS A 143 2.68 -16.48 -7.58
N ILE A 144 2.12 -15.65 -6.70
CA ILE A 144 0.73 -15.17 -6.81
C ILE A 144 0.54 -14.34 -8.08
N LEU A 145 1.41 -13.37 -8.35
CA LEU A 145 1.35 -12.53 -9.55
C LEU A 145 1.40 -13.38 -10.84
N ALA A 146 2.32 -14.34 -10.89
CA ALA A 146 2.45 -15.25 -12.02
C ALA A 146 1.17 -16.07 -12.25
N ARG A 147 0.54 -16.57 -11.19
CA ARG A 147 -0.72 -17.33 -11.27
C ARG A 147 -1.88 -16.46 -11.72
N ILE A 148 -2.03 -15.26 -11.17
CA ILE A 148 -3.08 -14.30 -11.57
C ILE A 148 -2.92 -13.99 -13.07
N ARG A 149 -1.72 -13.67 -13.50
CA ARG A 149 -1.44 -13.38 -14.91
C ARG A 149 -1.82 -14.53 -15.83
N LYS A 150 -1.46 -15.77 -15.44
CA LYS A 150 -1.77 -16.97 -16.22
C LYS A 150 -3.28 -17.20 -16.40
N VAL A 151 -4.07 -16.85 -15.36
CA VAL A 151 -5.54 -17.08 -15.39
C VAL A 151 -6.26 -15.96 -16.13
N PHE A 152 -5.89 -14.71 -15.92
CA PHE A 152 -6.64 -13.55 -16.43
C PHE A 152 -6.06 -12.95 -17.71
N ASP A 153 -4.79 -13.26 -18.04
CA ASP A 153 -4.08 -12.75 -19.23
C ASP A 153 -4.29 -11.24 -19.44
N LYS A 154 -4.90 -10.86 -20.57
CA LYS A 154 -5.15 -9.46 -20.94
C LYS A 154 -6.19 -8.76 -20.04
N HIS A 155 -7.01 -9.52 -19.33
CA HIS A 155 -8.06 -9.00 -18.43
C HIS A 155 -7.55 -8.79 -16.99
N ALA A 156 -6.31 -9.15 -16.67
CA ALA A 156 -5.72 -8.89 -15.36
C ALA A 156 -5.66 -7.39 -15.06
N LYS A 157 -5.94 -7.03 -13.79
CA LYS A 157 -5.75 -5.65 -13.33
C LYS A 157 -4.31 -5.22 -13.50
N GLN A 158 -4.12 -3.95 -13.82
CA GLN A 158 -2.81 -3.35 -13.84
C GLN A 158 -2.45 -2.90 -12.43
N HIS A 159 -1.24 -3.23 -12.00
CA HIS A 159 -0.67 -2.81 -10.71
C HIS A 159 0.50 -1.86 -10.97
N TYR A 160 0.94 -1.16 -9.95
CA TYR A 160 2.04 -0.20 -10.03
C TYR A 160 3.04 -0.44 -8.92
N CYS A 161 4.33 -0.21 -9.22
CA CYS A 161 5.41 -0.27 -8.25
C CYS A 161 6.30 0.94 -8.41
N ILE A 162 6.69 1.58 -7.31
CA ILE A 162 7.68 2.66 -7.33
C ILE A 162 9.04 2.07 -7.01
N MET A 163 10.01 2.34 -7.88
CA MET A 163 11.38 1.83 -7.76
C MET A 163 12.39 2.95 -8.00
N LYS A 164 13.42 3.00 -7.17
CA LYS A 164 14.52 3.96 -7.36
C LYS A 164 15.36 3.55 -8.59
N ARG A 165 15.62 4.52 -9.45
CA ARG A 165 16.45 4.35 -10.66
C ARG A 165 17.90 4.06 -10.27
N VAL A 166 18.51 3.11 -10.93
CA VAL A 166 19.96 2.89 -10.82
C VAL A 166 20.70 3.98 -11.59
N THR A 167 21.52 4.76 -10.91
CA THR A 167 22.26 5.89 -11.46
C THR A 167 23.76 5.64 -11.46
N LYS A 168 24.50 6.30 -12.38
CA LYS A 168 25.96 6.19 -12.47
C LYS A 168 26.68 6.69 -11.21
N ARG A 169 26.04 7.61 -10.47
CA ARG A 169 26.56 8.16 -9.24
C ARG A 169 25.45 8.19 -8.18
N GLU A 170 25.78 7.80 -6.98
CA GLU A 170 24.92 7.85 -5.83
C GLU A 170 25.62 8.62 -4.71
N ASN A 171 24.97 9.66 -4.17
CA ASN A 171 25.56 10.57 -3.17
C ASN A 171 26.94 11.13 -3.58
N GLY A 172 27.11 11.49 -4.87
CA GLY A 172 28.35 12.03 -5.41
C GLY A 172 29.43 10.98 -5.71
N LYS A 173 29.27 9.73 -5.29
CA LYS A 173 30.22 8.64 -5.51
C LYS A 173 29.80 7.79 -6.71
N LYS A 174 30.80 7.24 -7.46
CA LYS A 174 30.53 6.31 -8.56
C LYS A 174 29.86 5.06 -8.03
N THR A 175 28.73 4.68 -8.61
CA THR A 175 28.01 3.45 -8.27
C THR A 175 28.85 2.24 -8.63
N LYS A 176 29.20 1.44 -7.63
CA LYS A 176 29.90 0.17 -7.85
C LYS A 176 29.02 -0.76 -8.68
N ASP A 177 29.63 -1.43 -9.65
CA ASP A 177 28.96 -2.39 -10.54
C ASP A 177 27.73 -1.80 -11.26
N TYR A 178 27.80 -0.52 -11.67
CA TYR A 178 26.68 0.20 -12.27
C TYR A 178 26.05 -0.56 -13.46
N GLU A 179 26.87 -1.03 -14.41
CA GLU A 179 26.37 -1.74 -15.59
C GLU A 179 25.59 -2.99 -15.21
N TYR A 180 26.10 -3.78 -14.28
CA TYR A 180 25.41 -4.98 -13.78
C TYR A 180 24.09 -4.63 -13.10
N LYS A 181 24.08 -3.60 -12.24
CA LYS A 181 22.86 -3.15 -11.54
C LYS A 181 21.82 -2.63 -12.52
N LEU A 182 22.24 -1.91 -13.56
CA LEU A 182 21.37 -1.38 -14.61
C LEU A 182 20.74 -2.52 -15.41
N ILE A 183 21.53 -3.49 -15.85
CA ILE A 183 21.03 -4.68 -16.57
C ILE A 183 20.04 -5.44 -15.69
N LYS A 184 20.37 -5.67 -14.42
CA LYS A 184 19.50 -6.34 -13.45
C LYS A 184 18.18 -5.60 -13.29
N GLN A 185 18.21 -4.26 -13.13
CA GLN A 185 16.99 -3.44 -13.02
C GLN A 185 16.12 -3.53 -14.28
N ASN A 186 16.71 -3.47 -15.46
CA ASN A 186 15.97 -3.56 -16.71
C ASN A 186 15.28 -4.93 -16.88
N HIS A 187 15.96 -6.03 -16.54
CA HIS A 187 15.34 -7.36 -16.51
C HIS A 187 14.18 -7.42 -15.51
N GLN A 188 14.37 -6.90 -14.32
CA GLN A 188 13.35 -6.87 -13.29
C GLN A 188 12.11 -6.06 -13.72
N ILE A 189 12.30 -4.94 -14.40
CA ILE A 189 11.19 -4.13 -14.95
C ILE A 189 10.41 -4.93 -16.03
N LEU A 190 11.11 -5.67 -16.89
CA LEU A 190 10.47 -6.52 -17.88
C LEU A 190 9.68 -7.66 -17.24
N ASP A 191 10.23 -8.30 -16.22
CA ASP A 191 9.54 -9.34 -15.46
C ASP A 191 8.27 -8.80 -14.80
N PHE A 192 8.34 -7.62 -14.15
CA PHE A 192 7.17 -6.98 -13.55
C PHE A 192 6.10 -6.67 -14.58
N LYS A 193 6.48 -6.16 -15.74
CA LYS A 193 5.54 -5.92 -16.84
C LYS A 193 4.83 -7.20 -17.28
N ASN A 194 5.55 -8.33 -17.33
CA ASN A 194 5.00 -9.64 -17.64
C ASN A 194 3.97 -10.09 -16.61
N TYR A 195 4.10 -9.65 -15.35
CA TYR A 195 3.13 -9.91 -14.27
C TYR A 195 2.02 -8.85 -14.14
N GLY A 196 1.94 -7.89 -15.06
CA GLY A 196 0.94 -6.82 -15.01
C GLY A 196 1.29 -5.72 -14.00
N VAL A 197 2.56 -5.59 -13.59
CA VAL A 197 3.03 -4.54 -12.71
C VAL A 197 3.83 -3.51 -13.52
N ASN A 198 3.35 -2.29 -13.58
CA ASN A 198 4.04 -1.17 -14.21
C ASN A 198 4.98 -0.49 -13.20
N VAL A 199 6.24 -0.34 -13.58
CA VAL A 199 7.25 0.29 -12.73
C VAL A 199 7.32 1.78 -13.01
N ILE A 200 7.20 2.58 -11.96
CA ILE A 200 7.44 4.03 -11.94
C ILE A 200 8.84 4.24 -11.38
N LEU A 201 9.76 4.70 -12.19
CA LEU A 201 11.13 4.98 -11.77
C LEU A 201 11.22 6.40 -11.20
N VAL A 202 11.72 6.49 -9.98
CA VAL A 202 12.04 7.75 -9.30
C VAL A 202 13.56 7.87 -9.13
N ASP A 203 14.08 9.08 -9.09
CA ASP A 203 15.50 9.30 -8.86
C ASP A 203 15.82 9.29 -7.36
N ASP A 204 14.86 9.70 -6.54
CA ASP A 204 14.91 9.56 -5.09
C ASP A 204 13.55 9.15 -4.50
N TYR A 205 13.56 8.41 -3.39
CA TYR A 205 12.33 7.96 -2.73
C TYR A 205 11.52 9.11 -2.09
N SER A 206 12.10 10.30 -1.91
CA SER A 206 11.35 11.50 -1.49
C SER A 206 10.26 11.89 -2.49
N GLU A 207 10.45 11.59 -3.80
CA GLU A 207 9.46 11.84 -4.85
C GLU A 207 8.14 11.05 -4.65
N ILE A 208 8.16 9.99 -3.83
CA ILE A 208 6.92 9.28 -3.44
C ILE A 208 5.92 10.25 -2.81
N ASN A 209 6.39 11.21 -2.03
CA ASN A 209 5.51 12.20 -1.38
C ASN A 209 4.82 13.10 -2.40
N ASP A 210 5.52 13.50 -3.46
CA ASP A 210 4.96 14.32 -4.53
C ASP A 210 3.93 13.51 -5.35
N ILE A 211 4.26 12.25 -5.66
CA ILE A 211 3.35 11.33 -6.35
C ILE A 211 2.07 11.12 -5.54
N LEU A 212 2.18 10.82 -4.25
CA LEU A 212 1.03 10.60 -3.37
C LEU A 212 0.21 11.88 -3.17
N SER A 213 0.87 13.03 -3.07
CA SER A 213 0.21 14.34 -2.98
C SER A 213 -0.59 14.63 -4.25
N GLU A 214 -0.03 14.34 -5.43
CA GLU A 214 -0.73 14.52 -6.70
C GLU A 214 -1.89 13.55 -6.86
N ILE A 215 -1.73 12.26 -6.47
CA ILE A 215 -2.84 11.30 -6.43
C ILE A 215 -3.95 11.83 -5.52
N LYS A 216 -3.61 12.27 -4.30
CA LYS A 216 -4.57 12.86 -3.36
C LYS A 216 -5.30 14.04 -3.98
N ARG A 217 -4.55 14.98 -4.58
CA ARG A 217 -5.12 16.14 -5.26
C ARG A 217 -6.14 15.71 -6.32
N ARG A 218 -5.78 14.80 -7.22
CA ARG A 218 -6.67 14.33 -8.30
C ARG A 218 -7.91 13.60 -7.78
N VAL A 219 -7.77 12.81 -6.72
CA VAL A 219 -8.88 12.07 -6.13
C VAL A 219 -9.89 13.02 -5.47
N TYR A 220 -9.40 14.02 -4.72
CA TYR A 220 -10.28 14.92 -3.98
C TYR A 220 -10.74 16.14 -4.78
N MET A 221 -9.99 16.59 -5.80
CA MET A 221 -10.44 17.68 -6.67
C MET A 221 -11.67 17.32 -7.53
N LYS A 222 -12.05 16.05 -7.59
CA LYS A 222 -13.29 15.64 -8.28
C LYS A 222 -14.56 15.81 -7.42
N ASN A 223 -14.44 16.22 -6.17
CA ASN A 223 -15.55 16.44 -5.27
C ASN A 223 -15.74 17.95 -5.09
N VAL A 224 -16.83 18.49 -5.58
CA VAL A 224 -17.21 19.91 -5.41
C VAL A 224 -18.47 19.95 -4.56
N PHE A 225 -18.41 20.64 -3.44
CA PHE A 225 -19.57 20.93 -2.62
C PHE A 225 -20.04 22.34 -2.96
N ILE A 226 -21.26 22.45 -3.48
CA ILE A 226 -21.90 23.74 -3.80
C ILE A 226 -22.89 24.02 -2.68
N CYS A 227 -22.62 25.03 -1.87
CA CYS A 227 -23.55 25.56 -0.90
C CYS A 227 -23.81 27.04 -1.20
N GLY A 228 -25.05 27.45 -1.09
CA GLY A 228 -25.46 28.82 -1.22
C GLY A 228 -26.88 28.97 -0.68
N ALA A 229 -27.09 30.01 0.08
CA ALA A 229 -28.43 30.47 0.43
C ALA A 229 -28.56 31.90 -0.05
N TYR A 230 -29.70 32.22 -0.62
CA TYR A 230 -30.05 33.61 -0.87
C TYR A 230 -31.46 33.86 -0.35
N GLU A 231 -31.60 34.92 0.40
CA GLU A 231 -32.88 35.37 0.95
C GLU A 231 -33.33 36.73 0.35
N ASP A 232 -32.57 37.23 -0.62
CA ASP A 232 -32.81 38.57 -1.18
C ASP A 232 -33.77 38.51 -2.38
N GLU A 233 -34.90 39.17 -2.26
CA GLU A 233 -35.93 39.30 -3.32
C GLU A 233 -35.45 40.04 -4.56
N THR A 234 -34.32 40.76 -4.47
CA THR A 234 -33.74 41.51 -5.60
C THR A 234 -32.95 40.64 -6.58
N VAL A 235 -32.67 39.40 -6.18
CA VAL A 235 -31.85 38.49 -6.99
C VAL A 235 -32.69 37.79 -8.07
N ASN A 236 -32.24 37.88 -9.34
CA ASN A 236 -32.90 37.21 -10.44
C ASN A 236 -32.71 35.68 -10.37
N LYS A 237 -33.75 35.00 -9.87
CA LYS A 237 -33.78 33.53 -9.66
C LYS A 237 -33.45 32.75 -10.92
N ASP A 238 -33.92 33.21 -12.09
CA ASP A 238 -33.68 32.52 -13.36
C ASP A 238 -32.21 32.59 -13.78
N LYS A 239 -31.54 33.71 -13.55
CA LYS A 239 -30.08 33.83 -13.80
C LYS A 239 -29.27 32.95 -12.90
N ILE A 240 -29.65 32.80 -11.62
CA ILE A 240 -28.94 31.92 -10.68
C ILE A 240 -29.15 30.44 -11.08
N ALA A 241 -30.37 30.04 -11.43
CA ALA A 241 -30.66 28.69 -11.89
C ALA A 241 -29.89 28.37 -13.18
N GLN A 242 -29.83 29.32 -14.13
CA GLN A 242 -29.07 29.14 -15.37
C GLN A 242 -27.56 29.02 -15.11
N LEU A 243 -27.02 29.88 -14.24
CA LEU A 243 -25.61 29.81 -13.84
C LEU A 243 -25.29 28.48 -13.14
N GLY A 244 -26.16 28.03 -12.22
CA GLY A 244 -26.04 26.74 -11.50
C GLY A 244 -26.03 25.59 -12.48
N THR A 245 -26.96 25.57 -13.44
CA THR A 245 -27.03 24.51 -14.47
C THR A 245 -25.76 24.50 -15.33
N THR A 246 -25.31 25.68 -15.78
CA THR A 246 -24.09 25.82 -16.60
C THR A 246 -22.86 25.32 -15.85
N LEU A 247 -22.70 25.70 -14.58
CA LEU A 247 -21.59 25.28 -13.72
C LEU A 247 -21.65 23.77 -13.45
N ALA A 248 -22.83 23.24 -13.15
CA ALA A 248 -23.00 21.80 -12.91
C ALA A 248 -22.66 20.98 -14.16
N THR A 249 -23.12 21.38 -15.33
CA THR A 249 -22.78 20.73 -16.60
C THR A 249 -21.28 20.74 -16.84
N TRP A 250 -20.64 21.93 -16.69
CA TRP A 250 -19.19 22.08 -16.86
C TRP A 250 -18.38 21.18 -15.89
N LEU A 251 -18.80 21.06 -14.63
CA LEU A 251 -18.17 20.21 -13.62
C LEU A 251 -18.34 18.72 -13.96
N VAL A 252 -19.56 18.30 -14.32
CA VAL A 252 -19.86 16.89 -14.65
C VAL A 252 -19.08 16.43 -15.88
N GLU A 253 -19.05 17.24 -16.97
CA GLU A 253 -18.26 16.93 -18.16
C GLU A 253 -16.76 16.72 -17.87
N ARG A 254 -16.24 17.33 -16.80
CA ARG A 254 -14.86 17.19 -16.33
C ARG A 254 -14.67 16.12 -15.25
N GLY A 255 -15.73 15.33 -15.00
CA GLY A 255 -15.71 14.21 -14.08
C GLY A 255 -15.70 14.58 -12.60
N PHE A 256 -16.18 15.79 -12.26
CA PHE A 256 -16.41 16.18 -10.87
C PHE A 256 -17.70 15.57 -10.33
N LYS A 257 -17.69 15.17 -9.07
CA LYS A 257 -18.90 14.82 -8.31
C LYS A 257 -19.39 16.08 -7.60
N ILE A 258 -20.65 16.43 -7.82
CA ILE A 258 -21.27 17.59 -7.21
C ILE A 258 -22.09 17.12 -6.02
N PHE A 259 -21.94 17.82 -4.91
CA PHE A 259 -22.75 17.67 -3.71
C PHE A 259 -23.42 19.04 -3.45
N SER A 260 -24.73 19.02 -3.23
CA SER A 260 -25.49 20.19 -2.80
C SER A 260 -25.90 20.03 -1.34
N GLY A 261 -25.81 21.09 -0.56
CA GLY A 261 -26.34 21.17 0.81
C GLY A 261 -27.83 21.52 0.79
#